data_dc9f5051271ef0a8198b15d088f58944
#
_entry.id   dc9f5051271ef0a8198b15d088f58944
#
_cell.length_a   1.000
_cell.length_b   1.000
_cell.length_c   1.000
_cell.angle_alpha   90.00
_cell.angle_beta   90.00
_cell.angle_gamma   90.00
#
_symmetry.space_group_name_H-M   'P 1'
#
loop_
_entity.id
_entity.type
_entity.pdbx_description
1 polymer ?
#
loop_
_entity_poly.entity_id
_entity_poly.type
_entity_poly.pdbx_seq_one_letter_code
_entity_poly.pdbx_strand_id
1 'polypeptide(L)'
;LSRKKAKGNLLFCGPKQDTTQEQWVVIGGNNSLADSLNAWYKPQLTAEVKKEEAYLLSSQSIRRHVYSPFLNRTKGVISEYDGYFQRYAPTARMDWRLMAAQCYQESCFDPNAKSWAGACGLMQIMPSTASHLGLSMNDIHQPEANIAAASRYMAELQGHFSDIHDPSQRILYALAA
;
A
#
# COMPACT_ATOMS: atom_id res chain seq x y z
N LEU A 1 -0.84 27.75 -0.91
CA LEU A 1 -1.00 27.62 -2.37
C LEU A 1 -1.32 28.99 -2.97
N SER A 2 -0.40 29.57 -3.78
CA SER A 2 -0.58 30.87 -4.38
C SER A 2 -1.74 30.81 -5.38
N ARG A 3 -2.67 31.76 -5.27
CA ARG A 3 -3.78 31.99 -6.20
C ARG A 3 -3.25 32.42 -7.59
N LYS A 4 -2.61 31.52 -8.33
CA LYS A 4 -2.42 31.73 -9.75
C LYS A 4 -3.75 31.47 -10.43
N LYS A 5 -4.34 32.50 -11.05
CA LYS A 5 -5.51 32.32 -11.91
C LYS A 5 -5.15 31.31 -13.00
N ALA A 6 -5.66 30.09 -12.90
CA ALA A 6 -5.54 29.12 -13.98
C ALA A 6 -6.32 29.64 -15.18
N LYS A 7 -5.66 29.81 -16.33
CA LYS A 7 -6.31 30.12 -17.61
C LYS A 7 -6.69 28.78 -18.23
N GLY A 8 -7.97 28.48 -18.30
CA GLY A 8 -8.49 27.26 -18.94
C GLY A 8 -9.88 26.90 -18.43
N ASN A 9 -10.54 25.95 -19.08
CA ASN A 9 -11.80 25.39 -18.62
C ASN A 9 -11.54 24.47 -17.44
N LEU A 10 -11.99 24.87 -16.25
CA LEU A 10 -11.86 24.12 -15.02
C LEU A 10 -13.20 23.44 -14.72
N LEU A 11 -13.18 22.12 -14.53
CA LEU A 11 -14.32 21.34 -14.12
C LEU A 11 -14.12 20.88 -12.66
N PHE A 12 -15.07 21.20 -11.82
CA PHE A 12 -15.05 20.80 -10.41
C PHE A 12 -15.66 19.41 -10.26
N CYS A 13 -14.92 18.51 -9.65
CA CYS A 13 -15.35 17.16 -9.31
C CYS A 13 -15.57 17.08 -7.81
N GLY A 14 -16.76 16.64 -7.37
CA GLY A 14 -17.13 16.52 -5.97
C GLY A 14 -18.32 17.39 -5.55
N PRO A 15 -18.78 17.28 -4.31
CA PRO A 15 -19.95 18.01 -3.81
C PRO A 15 -19.66 19.52 -3.72
N LYS A 16 -20.58 20.33 -4.25
CA LYS A 16 -20.46 21.79 -4.35
C LYS A 16 -20.68 22.57 -3.03
N GLN A 17 -20.88 21.89 -1.91
CA GLN A 17 -21.49 22.53 -0.73
C GLN A 17 -20.52 23.00 0.35
N ASP A 18 -19.21 22.78 0.22
CA ASP A 18 -18.26 23.23 1.24
C ASP A 18 -17.08 23.96 0.62
N THR A 19 -16.92 25.24 0.98
CA THR A 19 -15.83 26.11 0.50
C THR A 19 -14.48 25.82 1.12
N THR A 20 -14.43 24.94 2.13
CA THR A 20 -13.21 24.54 2.83
C THR A 20 -12.66 23.20 2.34
N GLN A 21 -13.37 22.47 1.50
CA GLN A 21 -12.94 21.17 1.00
C GLN A 21 -11.96 21.29 -0.16
N GLU A 22 -10.94 20.44 -0.15
CA GLU A 22 -10.06 20.23 -1.29
C GLU A 22 -10.86 19.60 -2.43
N GLN A 23 -10.73 20.16 -3.63
CA GLN A 23 -11.44 19.68 -4.81
C GLN A 23 -10.43 19.29 -5.89
N TRP A 24 -10.70 18.20 -6.56
CA TRP A 24 -9.95 17.84 -7.74
C TRP A 24 -10.47 18.65 -8.93
N VAL A 25 -9.53 19.14 -9.73
CA VAL A 25 -9.85 19.97 -10.89
C VAL A 25 -9.29 19.31 -12.14
N VAL A 26 -10.15 19.00 -13.09
CA VAL A 26 -9.76 18.49 -14.41
C VAL A 26 -9.53 19.67 -15.34
N ILE A 27 -8.32 19.77 -15.91
CA ILE A 27 -7.92 20.82 -16.82
C ILE A 27 -8.00 20.31 -18.26
N GLY A 28 -8.41 21.17 -19.20
CA GLY A 28 -8.40 20.85 -20.62
C GLY A 28 -9.72 20.36 -21.21
N GLY A 29 -10.84 20.54 -20.50
CA GLY A 29 -12.18 20.26 -21.04
C GLY A 29 -12.50 18.76 -21.20
N ASN A 30 -11.79 17.87 -20.48
CA ASN A 30 -12.06 16.43 -20.51
C ASN A 30 -13.27 16.09 -19.63
N ASN A 31 -14.47 16.27 -20.18
CA ASN A 31 -15.73 16.02 -19.49
C ASN A 31 -15.87 14.53 -19.08
N SER A 32 -15.39 13.62 -19.93
CA SER A 32 -15.46 12.17 -19.66
C SER A 32 -14.68 11.77 -18.40
N LEU A 33 -13.50 12.36 -18.17
CA LEU A 33 -12.73 12.14 -16.95
C LEU A 33 -13.43 12.74 -15.72
N ALA A 34 -13.98 13.95 -15.85
CA ALA A 34 -14.73 14.58 -14.76
C ALA A 34 -15.97 13.77 -14.37
N ASP A 35 -16.71 13.27 -15.37
CA ASP A 35 -17.88 12.42 -15.15
C ASP A 35 -17.50 11.08 -14.49
N SER A 36 -16.40 10.47 -14.93
CA SER A 36 -15.88 9.25 -14.32
C SER A 36 -15.47 9.45 -12.86
N LEU A 37 -14.79 10.55 -12.54
CA LEU A 37 -14.40 10.90 -11.17
C LEU A 37 -15.62 11.20 -10.29
N ASN A 38 -16.63 11.91 -10.82
CA ASN A 38 -17.87 12.16 -10.10
C ASN A 38 -18.68 10.88 -9.85
N ALA A 39 -18.71 9.95 -10.81
CA ALA A 39 -19.35 8.65 -10.66
C ALA A 39 -18.64 7.74 -9.65
N TRP A 40 -17.31 7.83 -9.60
CA TRP A 40 -16.50 7.09 -8.63
C TRP A 40 -16.64 7.65 -7.20
N TYR A 41 -16.71 8.97 -7.05
CA TYR A 41 -16.80 9.62 -5.75
C TYR A 41 -18.21 9.48 -5.15
N LYS A 42 -18.33 8.63 -4.13
CA LYS A 42 -19.59 8.38 -3.41
C LYS A 42 -19.48 8.83 -1.96
N PRO A 43 -20.60 9.29 -1.33
CA PRO A 43 -20.58 9.67 0.09
C PRO A 43 -20.12 8.56 1.03
N GLN A 44 -20.39 7.29 0.69
CA GLN A 44 -19.94 6.12 1.44
C GLN A 44 -18.41 6.02 1.44
N LEU A 45 -17.76 6.25 0.30
CA LEU A 45 -16.30 6.25 0.20
C LEU A 45 -15.67 7.31 1.12
N THR A 46 -16.28 8.50 1.20
CA THR A 46 -15.82 9.56 2.12
C THR A 46 -15.92 9.12 3.58
N ALA A 47 -16.99 8.41 3.95
CA ALA A 47 -17.16 7.90 5.30
C ALA A 47 -16.13 6.81 5.64
N GLU A 48 -15.84 5.93 4.70
CA GLU A 48 -14.81 4.89 4.83
C GLU A 48 -13.41 5.49 4.97
N VAL A 49 -13.06 6.46 4.12
CA VAL A 49 -11.78 7.19 4.19
C VAL A 49 -11.63 7.91 5.54
N LYS A 50 -12.68 8.60 6.02
CA LYS A 50 -12.65 9.26 7.33
C LYS A 50 -12.48 8.26 8.48
N LYS A 51 -13.07 7.08 8.37
CA LYS A 51 -12.91 6.02 9.38
C LYS A 51 -11.47 5.49 9.40
N GLU A 52 -10.88 5.30 8.23
CA GLU A 52 -9.49 4.87 8.09
C GLU A 52 -8.53 5.96 8.58
N GLU A 53 -8.76 7.20 8.20
CA GLU A 53 -7.99 8.35 8.69
C GLU A 53 -8.05 8.45 10.21
N ALA A 54 -9.24 8.32 10.80
CA ALA A 54 -9.41 8.30 12.25
C ALA A 54 -8.66 7.13 12.91
N TYR A 55 -8.62 5.96 12.25
CA TYR A 55 -7.84 4.82 12.71
C TYR A 55 -6.33 5.10 12.63
N LEU A 56 -5.85 5.62 11.50
CA LEU A 56 -4.43 5.97 11.30
C LEU A 56 -3.95 7.04 12.28
N LEU A 57 -4.80 7.99 12.62
CA LEU A 57 -4.52 9.04 13.62
C LEU A 57 -4.80 8.59 15.06
N SER A 58 -5.28 7.38 15.26
CA SER A 58 -5.55 6.86 16.60
C SER A 58 -4.28 6.60 17.39
N SER A 59 -4.40 6.64 18.72
CA SER A 59 -3.29 6.33 19.63
C SER A 59 -2.72 4.92 19.43
N GLN A 60 -3.53 3.98 18.94
CA GLN A 60 -3.08 2.63 18.61
C GLN A 60 -2.19 2.62 17.37
N SER A 61 -2.57 3.34 16.31
CA SER A 61 -1.76 3.47 15.11
C SER A 61 -0.47 4.23 15.38
N ILE A 62 -0.56 5.37 16.11
CA ILE A 62 0.61 6.16 16.52
C ILE A 62 1.58 5.29 17.33
N ARG A 63 1.09 4.49 18.27
CA ARG A 63 1.94 3.57 19.03
C ARG A 63 2.66 2.56 18.12
N ARG A 64 1.98 1.99 17.14
CA ARG A 64 2.60 1.04 16.19
C ARG A 64 3.70 1.69 15.36
N HIS A 65 3.55 2.95 14.95
CA HIS A 65 4.51 3.64 14.09
C HIS A 65 5.65 4.34 14.85
N VAL A 66 5.48 4.67 16.13
CA VAL A 66 6.49 5.38 16.95
C VAL A 66 7.45 4.41 17.62
N TYR A 67 7.04 3.18 17.89
CA TYR A 67 7.93 2.18 18.50
C TYR A 67 8.90 1.60 17.46
N SER A 68 10.17 1.43 17.87
CA SER A 68 11.18 0.78 17.04
C SER A 68 10.65 -0.59 16.57
N PRO A 69 10.72 -0.91 15.28
CA PRO A 69 10.27 -2.20 14.76
C PRO A 69 11.12 -3.38 15.30
N PHE A 70 12.29 -3.10 15.84
CA PHE A 70 13.20 -4.14 16.31
C PHE A 70 12.69 -4.84 17.57
N LEU A 71 12.44 -6.12 17.46
CA LEU A 71 12.13 -6.99 18.61
C LEU A 71 13.33 -7.06 19.57
N ASN A 72 14.56 -7.12 19.03
CA ASN A 72 15.79 -7.03 19.82
C ASN A 72 16.89 -6.31 19.02
N ARG A 73 17.03 -5.01 19.26
CA ARG A 73 18.01 -4.17 18.55
C ARG A 73 19.45 -4.62 18.75
N THR A 74 19.80 -5.06 19.95
CA THR A 74 21.18 -5.48 20.30
C THR A 74 21.59 -6.75 19.55
N LYS A 75 20.63 -7.65 19.29
CA LYS A 75 20.84 -8.89 18.54
C LYS A 75 20.53 -8.74 17.04
N GLY A 76 20.09 -7.56 16.59
CA GLY A 76 19.70 -7.32 15.20
C GLY A 76 18.43 -8.06 14.78
N VAL A 77 17.59 -8.49 15.73
CA VAL A 77 16.30 -9.15 15.46
C VAL A 77 15.25 -8.08 15.19
N ILE A 78 14.68 -8.08 13.99
CA ILE A 78 13.65 -7.11 13.56
C ILE A 78 12.28 -7.59 14.03
N SER A 79 11.94 -8.85 13.71
CA SER A 79 10.65 -9.46 14.03
C SER A 79 10.79 -10.94 14.33
N GLU A 80 9.73 -11.57 14.81
CA GLU A 80 9.64 -13.02 14.92
C GLU A 80 9.62 -13.74 13.58
N TYR A 81 9.41 -13.00 12.47
CA TYR A 81 9.31 -13.54 11.11
C TYR A 81 10.61 -13.42 10.32
N ASP A 82 11.72 -12.97 10.91
CA ASP A 82 13.00 -12.75 10.22
C ASP A 82 13.47 -13.99 9.46
N GLY A 83 13.26 -15.20 10.05
CA GLY A 83 13.60 -16.46 9.40
C GLY A 83 12.85 -16.68 8.07
N TYR A 84 11.60 -16.27 7.99
CA TYR A 84 10.81 -16.33 6.74
C TYR A 84 11.30 -15.30 5.73
N PHE A 85 11.57 -14.06 6.16
CA PHE A 85 12.12 -13.04 5.27
C PHE A 85 13.46 -13.48 4.69
N GLN A 86 14.37 -14.02 5.51
CA GLN A 86 15.66 -14.54 5.05
C GLN A 86 15.50 -15.69 4.05
N ARG A 87 14.54 -16.58 4.27
CA ARG A 87 14.27 -17.73 3.39
C ARG A 87 13.73 -17.28 2.02
N TYR A 88 12.82 -16.32 1.97
CA TYR A 88 12.08 -15.95 0.76
C TYR A 88 12.63 -14.71 0.04
N ALA A 89 13.50 -13.92 0.66
CA ALA A 89 14.13 -12.75 0.04
C ALA A 89 14.90 -13.07 -1.26
N PRO A 90 15.58 -14.21 -1.40
CA PRO A 90 16.20 -14.58 -2.67
C PRO A 90 15.20 -14.72 -3.83
N THR A 91 14.00 -15.23 -3.57
CA THR A 91 12.92 -15.27 -4.57
C THR A 91 12.50 -13.87 -5.02
N ALA A 92 12.37 -12.94 -4.08
CA ALA A 92 12.06 -11.54 -4.36
C ALA A 92 13.24 -10.75 -4.96
N ARG A 93 14.44 -11.33 -4.99
CA ARG A 93 15.69 -10.67 -5.43
C ARG A 93 15.96 -9.36 -4.67
N MET A 94 15.64 -9.34 -3.38
CA MET A 94 15.81 -8.16 -2.51
C MET A 94 16.52 -8.55 -1.21
N ASP A 95 17.05 -7.53 -0.50
CA ASP A 95 17.50 -7.73 0.87
C ASP A 95 16.33 -8.09 1.79
N TRP A 96 16.50 -9.10 2.64
CA TRP A 96 15.44 -9.54 3.54
C TRP A 96 14.99 -8.45 4.53
N ARG A 97 15.91 -7.52 4.87
CA ARG A 97 15.61 -6.39 5.76
C ARG A 97 14.67 -5.38 5.07
N LEU A 98 14.82 -5.24 3.75
CA LEU A 98 13.93 -4.40 2.96
C LEU A 98 12.51 -5.00 2.90
N MET A 99 12.40 -6.33 2.75
CA MET A 99 11.11 -7.03 2.86
C MET A 99 10.50 -6.88 4.26
N ALA A 100 11.31 -7.00 5.31
CA ALA A 100 10.84 -6.77 6.68
C ALA A 100 10.37 -5.32 6.90
N ALA A 101 11.08 -4.34 6.33
CA ALA A 101 10.67 -2.93 6.38
C ALA A 101 9.36 -2.69 5.64
N GLN A 102 9.16 -3.31 4.47
CA GLN A 102 7.90 -3.27 3.76
C GLN A 102 6.77 -3.88 4.62
N CYS A 103 6.98 -5.07 5.17
CA CYS A 103 6.00 -5.72 6.06
C CYS A 103 5.63 -4.84 7.26
N TYR A 104 6.61 -4.14 7.83
CA TYR A 104 6.34 -3.21 8.91
C TYR A 104 5.42 -2.06 8.49
N GLN A 105 5.63 -1.51 7.29
CA GLN A 105 4.76 -0.46 6.74
C GLN A 105 3.35 -0.99 6.44
N GLU A 106 3.24 -2.21 5.94
CA GLU A 106 1.97 -2.81 5.54
C GLU A 106 1.09 -3.19 6.75
N SER A 107 1.67 -3.80 7.77
CA SER A 107 0.90 -4.39 8.88
C SER A 107 1.48 -4.17 10.27
N CYS A 108 2.65 -3.54 10.42
CA CYS A 108 3.42 -3.53 11.67
C CYS A 108 3.68 -4.95 12.22
N PHE A 109 3.87 -5.91 11.33
CA PHE A 109 4.04 -7.34 11.63
C PHE A 109 2.80 -8.02 12.23
N ASP A 110 1.60 -7.52 11.98
CA ASP A 110 0.35 -8.15 12.41
C ASP A 110 -0.16 -9.13 11.32
N PRO A 111 -0.11 -10.46 11.56
CA PRO A 111 -0.56 -11.45 10.58
C PRO A 111 -2.08 -11.40 10.36
N ASN A 112 -2.83 -10.81 11.28
CA ASN A 112 -4.28 -10.68 11.19
C ASN A 112 -4.73 -9.33 10.65
N ALA A 113 -3.79 -8.47 10.23
CA ALA A 113 -4.11 -7.17 9.67
C ALA A 113 -5.03 -7.31 8.46
N LYS A 114 -6.03 -6.43 8.40
CA LYS A 114 -6.93 -6.30 7.26
C LYS A 114 -7.20 -4.82 7.01
N SER A 115 -6.92 -4.37 5.79
CA SER A 115 -7.20 -2.99 5.40
C SER A 115 -8.68 -2.80 5.06
N TRP A 116 -9.11 -1.57 4.99
CA TRP A 116 -10.46 -1.20 4.53
C TRP A 116 -10.71 -1.63 3.07
N ALA A 117 -9.67 -1.66 2.23
CA ALA A 117 -9.75 -2.12 0.85
C ALA A 117 -9.77 -3.66 0.72
N GLY A 118 -9.56 -4.39 1.83
CA GLY A 118 -9.59 -5.85 1.88
C GLY A 118 -8.23 -6.52 1.72
N ALA A 119 -7.12 -5.79 1.74
CA ALA A 119 -5.78 -6.39 1.80
C ALA A 119 -5.58 -7.11 3.14
N CYS A 120 -4.91 -8.25 3.13
CA CYS A 120 -4.84 -9.17 4.27
C CYS A 120 -3.41 -9.62 4.59
N GLY A 121 -3.17 -9.84 5.90
CA GLY A 121 -1.97 -10.46 6.43
C GLY A 121 -0.76 -9.55 6.52
N LEU A 122 0.39 -10.15 6.79
CA LEU A 122 1.65 -9.44 7.05
C LEU A 122 2.05 -8.48 5.92
N MET A 123 1.93 -8.92 4.67
CA MET A 123 2.34 -8.18 3.47
C MET A 123 1.15 -7.55 2.73
N GLN A 124 -0.03 -7.45 3.38
CA GLN A 124 -1.24 -6.81 2.87
C GLN A 124 -1.58 -7.21 1.44
N ILE A 125 -1.70 -8.54 1.20
CA ILE A 125 -2.01 -9.08 -0.11
C ILE A 125 -3.51 -8.93 -0.39
N MET A 126 -3.85 -8.37 -1.54
CA MET A 126 -5.25 -8.29 -2.00
C MET A 126 -5.78 -9.69 -2.37
N PRO A 127 -7.07 -10.00 -2.14
CA PRO A 127 -7.65 -11.30 -2.49
C PRO A 127 -7.47 -11.70 -3.96
N SER A 128 -7.55 -10.73 -4.88
CA SER A 128 -7.28 -10.97 -6.31
C SER A 128 -5.83 -11.39 -6.57
N THR A 129 -4.89 -10.72 -5.92
CA THR A 129 -3.46 -11.04 -5.99
C THR A 129 -3.17 -12.40 -5.35
N ALA A 130 -3.80 -12.71 -4.20
CA ALA A 130 -3.68 -14.01 -3.57
C ALA A 130 -4.13 -15.14 -4.50
N SER A 131 -5.29 -14.97 -5.17
CA SER A 131 -5.80 -15.92 -6.15
C SER A 131 -4.84 -16.12 -7.32
N HIS A 132 -4.30 -15.03 -7.88
CA HIS A 132 -3.30 -15.05 -8.96
C HIS A 132 -2.04 -15.83 -8.56
N LEU A 133 -1.57 -15.63 -7.34
CA LEU A 133 -0.37 -16.29 -6.79
C LEU A 133 -0.62 -17.72 -6.27
N GLY A 134 -1.86 -18.21 -6.33
CA GLY A 134 -2.25 -19.51 -5.79
C GLY A 134 -2.22 -19.57 -4.26
N LEU A 135 -2.33 -18.44 -3.57
CA LEU A 135 -2.46 -18.37 -2.12
C LEU A 135 -3.93 -18.51 -1.73
N SER A 136 -4.24 -19.57 -0.96
CA SER A 136 -5.58 -19.77 -0.43
C SER A 136 -5.98 -18.65 0.56
N MET A 137 -7.25 -18.23 0.51
CA MET A 137 -7.78 -17.28 1.51
C MET A 137 -7.76 -17.84 2.94
N ASN A 138 -7.72 -19.17 3.10
CA ASN A 138 -7.57 -19.79 4.41
C ASN A 138 -6.14 -19.64 4.95
N ASP A 139 -5.16 -19.49 4.06
CA ASP A 139 -3.74 -19.43 4.42
C ASP A 139 -3.19 -17.99 4.37
N ILE A 140 -4.01 -17.01 3.94
CA ILE A 140 -3.56 -15.62 3.73
C ILE A 140 -3.05 -14.97 5.02
N HIS A 141 -3.53 -15.42 6.17
CA HIS A 141 -3.10 -14.98 7.50
C HIS A 141 -1.96 -15.82 8.10
N GLN A 142 -1.55 -16.90 7.40
CA GLN A 142 -0.39 -17.69 7.81
C GLN A 142 0.90 -16.96 7.44
N PRO A 143 1.77 -16.64 8.41
CA PRO A 143 2.96 -15.80 8.19
C PRO A 143 3.84 -16.28 7.03
N GLU A 144 4.19 -17.55 7.03
CA GLU A 144 5.07 -18.12 6.01
C GLU A 144 4.44 -18.09 4.62
N ALA A 145 3.16 -18.47 4.50
CA ALA A 145 2.45 -18.50 3.22
C ALA A 145 2.28 -17.10 2.64
N ASN A 146 1.96 -16.11 3.49
CA ASN A 146 1.81 -14.73 3.11
C ASN A 146 3.14 -14.12 2.62
N ILE A 147 4.23 -14.28 3.37
CA ILE A 147 5.57 -13.79 2.99
C ILE A 147 6.06 -14.47 1.70
N ALA A 148 5.86 -15.79 1.58
CA ALA A 148 6.23 -16.54 0.38
C ALA A 148 5.48 -16.06 -0.87
N ALA A 149 4.18 -15.77 -0.76
CA ALA A 149 3.39 -15.23 -1.85
C ALA A 149 3.86 -13.82 -2.22
N ALA A 150 4.06 -12.94 -1.23
CA ALA A 150 4.57 -11.59 -1.46
C ALA A 150 5.93 -11.58 -2.16
N SER A 151 6.83 -12.52 -1.80
CA SER A 151 8.14 -12.62 -2.44
C SER A 151 8.04 -13.00 -3.93
N ARG A 152 7.11 -13.89 -4.30
CA ARG A 152 6.82 -14.21 -5.71
C ARG A 152 6.24 -13.01 -6.45
N TYR A 153 5.31 -12.30 -5.82
CA TYR A 153 4.72 -11.09 -6.40
C TYR A 153 5.76 -10.00 -6.66
N MET A 154 6.67 -9.76 -5.70
CA MET A 154 7.78 -8.82 -5.89
C MET A 154 8.71 -9.23 -7.04
N ALA A 155 8.97 -10.51 -7.23
CA ALA A 155 9.74 -11.01 -8.37
C ALA A 155 9.02 -10.76 -9.71
N GLU A 156 7.70 -10.96 -9.74
CA GLU A 156 6.85 -10.70 -10.90
C GLU A 156 6.82 -9.21 -11.24
N LEU A 157 6.58 -8.33 -10.26
CA LEU A 157 6.63 -6.88 -10.45
C LEU A 157 7.98 -6.41 -11.00
N GLN A 158 9.10 -6.91 -10.48
CA GLN A 158 10.41 -6.61 -11.04
C GLN A 158 10.57 -7.10 -12.49
N GLY A 159 9.88 -8.18 -12.87
CA GLY A 159 9.84 -8.67 -14.24
C GLY A 159 9.21 -7.66 -15.22
N HIS A 160 8.20 -6.90 -14.79
CA HIS A 160 7.57 -5.86 -15.60
C HIS A 160 8.52 -4.67 -15.90
N PHE A 161 9.54 -4.47 -15.07
CA PHE A 161 10.55 -3.41 -15.22
C PHE A 161 11.89 -3.96 -15.74
N SER A 162 11.87 -5.00 -16.59
CA SER A 162 13.07 -5.67 -17.10
C SER A 162 13.96 -4.79 -17.99
N ASP A 163 13.42 -3.71 -18.54
CA ASP A 163 14.12 -2.67 -19.28
C ASP A 163 15.01 -1.78 -18.40
N ILE A 164 14.77 -1.77 -17.10
CA ILE A 164 15.61 -1.08 -16.11
C ILE A 164 16.80 -1.97 -15.76
N HIS A 165 18.00 -1.62 -16.25
CA HIS A 165 19.20 -2.44 -16.07
C HIS A 165 19.72 -2.48 -14.63
N ASP A 166 19.58 -1.40 -13.88
CA ASP A 166 19.99 -1.33 -12.46
C ASP A 166 19.02 -2.10 -11.56
N PRO A 167 19.45 -3.20 -10.92
CA PRO A 167 18.60 -3.98 -10.03
C PRO A 167 18.05 -3.18 -8.85
N SER A 168 18.83 -2.24 -8.33
CA SER A 168 18.41 -1.42 -7.18
C SER A 168 17.29 -0.48 -7.57
N GLN A 169 17.37 0.15 -8.74
CA GLN A 169 16.28 0.96 -9.27
C GLN A 169 15.05 0.12 -9.59
N ARG A 170 15.22 -1.06 -10.19
CA ARG A 170 14.11 -1.97 -10.49
C ARG A 170 13.30 -2.33 -9.24
N ILE A 171 13.98 -2.58 -8.12
CA ILE A 171 13.32 -2.83 -6.83
C ILE A 171 12.49 -1.62 -6.40
N LEU A 172 13.00 -0.39 -6.55
CA LEU A 172 12.26 0.82 -6.19
C LEU A 172 10.99 0.99 -7.03
N TYR A 173 11.05 0.72 -8.33
CA TYR A 173 9.86 0.74 -9.20
C TYR A 173 8.85 -0.35 -8.81
N ALA A 174 9.32 -1.55 -8.49
CA ALA A 174 8.45 -2.64 -8.03
C ALA A 174 7.80 -2.35 -6.67
N LEU A 175 8.46 -1.61 -5.78
CA LEU A 175 7.90 -1.18 -4.50
C LEU A 175 6.87 -0.04 -4.66
N ALA A 176 6.93 0.70 -5.76
CA ALA A 176 6.02 1.82 -6.05
C ALA A 176 4.79 1.39 -6.87
N ALA A 177 4.81 0.18 -7.45
CA ALA A 177 3.74 -0.34 -8.29
C ALA A 177 2.64 -1.01 -7.47
#